data_04262544181bc0e8009ee68b023f4fe6
#
_entry.id   04262544181bc0e8009ee68b023f4fe6
#
_cell.length_a   1.000
_cell.length_b   1.000
_cell.length_c   1.000
_cell.angle_alpha   90.00
_cell.angle_beta   90.00
_cell.angle_gamma   90.00
#
_symmetry.space_group_name_H-M   'P 1'
#
loop_
_entity.id
_entity.type
_entity.pdbx_description
1 polymer ?
#
loop_
_entity_poly.entity_id
_entity_poly.type
_entity_poly.pdbx_seq_one_letter_code
_entity_poly.pdbx_strand_id
1 'polypeptide(L)'
;MYIMNCTRLDIAYSVSKLSRYTSNPGEDHWKALVRVLRYLKYTLNYGLHYTRYLAVLEGYSVANWIFDTKDTKSTNGYVFTICGVVGSWKSSKQTCIAKSTMELEFIALDKAREEAEWLRHFLEDMPMWMKLVPFICIHCDSKSAIGRAQSHMYNSKSRHICQRP
;
A
#
# COMPACT_ATOMS: atom_id res chain seq x y z
N MET A 1 9.05 -8.03 -11.90
CA MET A 1 8.07 -7.48 -10.91
C MET A 1 7.91 -8.34 -9.64
N TYR A 2 8.11 -9.65 -9.68
CA TYR A 2 7.94 -10.54 -8.51
C TYR A 2 8.78 -10.11 -7.28
N ILE A 3 10.08 -9.87 -7.47
CA ILE A 3 11.01 -9.53 -6.37
C ILE A 3 10.54 -8.31 -5.56
N MET A 4 10.09 -7.24 -6.23
CA MET A 4 9.66 -6.01 -5.55
C MET A 4 8.37 -6.21 -4.74
N ASN A 5 7.52 -7.16 -5.14
CA ASN A 5 6.25 -7.40 -4.45
C ASN A 5 6.39 -8.34 -3.25
N CYS A 6 7.38 -9.24 -3.27
CA CYS A 6 7.48 -10.31 -2.29
C CYS A 6 8.60 -10.10 -1.26
N THR A 7 9.73 -9.48 -1.64
CA THR A 7 10.92 -9.45 -0.77
C THR A 7 11.65 -8.11 -0.72
N ARG A 8 11.48 -7.26 -1.72
CA ARG A 8 12.31 -6.05 -1.90
C ARG A 8 11.45 -4.81 -2.11
N LEU A 9 10.80 -4.34 -1.03
CA LEU A 9 10.03 -3.10 -1.00
C LEU A 9 10.87 -1.87 -1.39
N ASP A 10 12.13 -1.88 -1.03
CA ASP A 10 13.11 -0.80 -1.28
C ASP A 10 13.27 -0.42 -2.76
N ILE A 11 13.09 -1.38 -3.69
CA ILE A 11 13.14 -1.10 -5.13
C ILE A 11 11.77 -0.85 -5.77
N ALA A 12 10.66 -1.02 -5.04
CA ALA A 12 9.31 -0.99 -5.60
C ALA A 12 9.00 0.33 -6.33
N TYR A 13 9.39 1.46 -5.74
CA TYR A 13 9.20 2.79 -6.35
C TYR A 13 9.98 2.93 -7.66
N SER A 14 11.26 2.55 -7.67
CA SER A 14 12.12 2.66 -8.85
C SER A 14 11.63 1.81 -10.01
N VAL A 15 11.22 0.56 -9.71
CA VAL A 15 10.67 -0.36 -10.73
C VAL A 15 9.32 0.15 -11.24
N SER A 16 8.45 0.65 -10.36
CA SER A 16 7.15 1.24 -10.75
C SER A 16 7.33 2.45 -11.67
N LYS A 17 8.32 3.31 -11.39
CA LYS A 17 8.62 4.46 -12.26
C LYS A 17 9.18 4.03 -13.62
N LEU A 18 10.12 3.10 -13.65
CA LEU A 18 10.75 2.61 -14.88
C LEU A 18 9.78 1.82 -15.76
N SER A 19 8.82 1.10 -15.17
CA SER A 19 7.82 0.34 -15.92
C SER A 19 6.93 1.19 -16.83
N ARG A 20 6.84 2.49 -16.59
CA ARG A 20 6.08 3.43 -17.43
C ARG A 20 6.73 3.69 -18.79
N TYR A 21 8.04 3.43 -18.92
CA TYR A 21 8.83 3.72 -20.11
C TYR A 21 9.23 2.46 -20.89
N THR A 22 8.56 1.34 -20.64
CA THR A 22 8.87 0.06 -21.31
C THR A 22 8.64 0.08 -22.83
N SER A 23 7.66 0.86 -23.30
CA SER A 23 7.35 0.98 -24.75
C SER A 23 8.28 1.91 -25.50
N ASN A 24 8.92 2.89 -24.83
CA ASN A 24 9.86 3.82 -25.47
C ASN A 24 10.95 4.23 -24.48
N PRO A 25 11.96 3.39 -24.20
CA PRO A 25 13.02 3.68 -23.26
C PRO A 25 14.06 4.62 -23.88
N GLY A 26 14.36 5.74 -23.21
CA GLY A 26 15.49 6.61 -23.52
C GLY A 26 16.76 6.17 -22.77
N GLU A 27 17.91 6.77 -23.12
CA GLU A 27 19.20 6.46 -22.48
C GLU A 27 19.19 6.66 -20.95
N ASP A 28 18.50 7.67 -20.45
CA ASP A 28 18.44 7.94 -19.02
C ASP A 28 17.66 6.85 -18.26
N HIS A 29 16.65 6.26 -18.91
CA HIS A 29 15.93 5.12 -18.34
C HIS A 29 16.82 3.88 -18.25
N TRP A 30 17.69 3.65 -19.27
CA TRP A 30 18.68 2.58 -19.23
C TRP A 30 19.72 2.79 -18.12
N LYS A 31 20.24 4.01 -17.96
CA LYS A 31 21.15 4.35 -16.86
C LYS A 31 20.50 4.12 -15.49
N ALA A 32 19.23 4.49 -15.34
CA ALA A 32 18.48 4.25 -14.12
C ALA A 32 18.27 2.75 -13.86
N LEU A 33 17.93 1.96 -14.88
CA LEU A 33 17.81 0.50 -14.78
C LEU A 33 19.13 -0.16 -14.34
N VAL A 34 20.25 0.24 -14.95
CA VAL A 34 21.57 -0.25 -14.56
C VAL A 34 21.89 0.08 -13.09
N ARG A 35 21.48 1.24 -12.58
CA ARG A 35 21.63 1.58 -11.15
C ARG A 35 20.86 0.62 -10.27
N VAL A 36 19.60 0.32 -10.60
CA VAL A 36 18.79 -0.64 -9.85
C VAL A 36 19.42 -2.04 -9.87
N LEU A 37 19.88 -2.50 -11.03
CA LEU A 37 20.56 -3.80 -11.14
C LEU A 37 21.88 -3.84 -10.34
N ARG A 38 22.65 -2.76 -10.36
CA ARG A 38 23.87 -2.63 -9.56
C ARG A 38 23.56 -2.64 -8.06
N TYR A 39 22.54 -1.91 -7.63
CA TYR A 39 22.06 -1.93 -6.25
C TYR A 39 21.68 -3.35 -5.82
N LEU A 40 20.89 -4.07 -6.62
CA LEU A 40 20.52 -5.47 -6.35
C LEU A 40 21.76 -6.38 -6.24
N LYS A 41 22.75 -6.20 -7.12
CA LYS A 41 23.99 -6.98 -7.08
C LYS A 41 24.76 -6.80 -5.75
N TYR A 42 24.78 -5.59 -5.21
CA TYR A 42 25.47 -5.30 -3.94
C TYR A 42 24.63 -5.55 -2.69
N THR A 43 23.35 -5.84 -2.84
CA THR A 43 22.42 -6.08 -1.74
C THR A 43 21.75 -7.45 -1.83
N LEU A 44 22.46 -8.47 -2.31
CA LEU A 44 21.94 -9.84 -2.48
C LEU A 44 21.47 -10.44 -1.15
N ASN A 45 22.14 -10.09 -0.04
CA ASN A 45 21.85 -10.63 1.28
C ASN A 45 20.77 -9.83 2.03
N TYR A 46 20.18 -8.79 1.41
CA TYR A 46 19.09 -8.05 2.03
C TYR A 46 17.80 -8.85 1.95
N GLY A 47 17.16 -9.01 3.09
CA GLY A 47 15.90 -9.73 3.25
C GLY A 47 15.08 -9.19 4.40
N LEU A 48 13.84 -9.67 4.50
CA LEU A 48 12.97 -9.38 5.62
C LEU A 48 13.32 -10.36 6.75
N HIS A 49 13.77 -9.83 7.89
CA HIS A 49 14.11 -10.63 9.06
C HIS A 49 12.99 -10.52 10.09
N TYR A 50 12.22 -11.59 10.26
CA TYR A 50 11.19 -11.67 11.28
C TYR A 50 11.82 -12.07 12.60
N THR A 51 11.92 -11.12 13.54
CA THR A 51 12.33 -11.39 14.91
C THR A 51 11.10 -11.73 15.75
N ARG A 52 11.28 -12.48 16.84
CA ARG A 52 10.20 -12.90 17.75
C ARG A 52 9.68 -11.68 18.54
N TYR A 53 8.89 -10.85 17.89
CA TYR A 53 8.21 -9.69 18.47
C TYR A 53 6.76 -10.05 18.83
N LEU A 54 6.06 -9.14 19.51
CA LEU A 54 4.62 -9.27 19.72
C LEU A 54 3.91 -9.51 18.37
N ALA A 55 3.01 -10.50 18.34
CA ALA A 55 2.25 -10.87 17.15
C ALA A 55 1.16 -9.82 16.86
N VAL A 56 1.59 -8.60 16.48
CA VAL A 56 0.70 -7.48 16.18
C VAL A 56 0.74 -7.21 14.67
N LEU A 57 -0.43 -7.09 14.09
CA LEU A 57 -0.63 -6.64 12.71
C LEU A 57 -1.04 -5.17 12.72
N GLU A 58 -0.24 -4.34 12.08
CA GLU A 58 -0.48 -2.90 11.93
C GLU A 58 -0.46 -2.51 10.47
N GLY A 59 -1.36 -1.60 10.08
CA GLY A 59 -1.47 -1.08 8.74
C GLY A 59 -1.17 0.42 8.67
N TYR A 60 -0.63 0.85 7.55
CA TYR A 60 -0.42 2.26 7.21
C TYR A 60 -1.01 2.51 5.84
N SER A 61 -1.92 3.48 5.72
CA SER A 61 -2.49 3.90 4.45
C SER A 61 -2.04 5.31 4.09
N VAL A 62 -1.76 5.53 2.82
CA VAL A 62 -1.38 6.84 2.28
C VAL A 62 -1.97 7.02 0.89
N ALA A 63 -2.43 8.22 0.59
CA ALA A 63 -2.80 8.59 -0.76
C ALA A 63 -1.97 9.78 -1.24
N ASN A 64 -1.62 9.78 -2.51
CA ASN A 64 -0.87 10.85 -3.12
C ASN A 64 -1.67 11.48 -4.25
N TRP A 65 -1.88 12.79 -4.16
CA TRP A 65 -2.51 13.56 -5.21
C TRP A 65 -1.66 13.55 -6.48
N ILE A 66 -2.28 13.81 -7.61
CA ILE A 66 -1.65 13.79 -8.93
C ILE A 66 -0.37 14.62 -8.96
N PHE A 67 0.77 13.96 -9.15
CA PHE A 67 2.06 14.62 -9.31
C PHE A 67 2.49 14.79 -10.78
N ASP A 68 1.80 14.10 -11.70
CA ASP A 68 2.17 14.09 -13.11
C ASP A 68 1.02 14.66 -13.96
N THR A 69 1.28 15.74 -14.67
CA THR A 69 0.31 16.40 -15.57
C THR A 69 -0.19 15.50 -16.70
N LYS A 70 0.52 14.40 -16.98
CA LYS A 70 0.13 13.39 -17.97
C LYS A 70 -0.80 12.30 -17.39
N ASP A 71 -0.78 12.10 -16.07
CA ASP A 71 -1.57 11.07 -15.39
C ASP A 71 -2.62 11.75 -14.50
N THR A 72 -3.87 11.75 -14.93
CA THR A 72 -5.00 12.37 -14.21
C THR A 72 -5.48 11.56 -12.99
N LYS A 73 -4.84 10.43 -12.67
CA LYS A 73 -5.25 9.51 -11.60
C LYS A 73 -4.29 9.57 -10.42
N SER A 74 -4.86 9.73 -9.25
CA SER A 74 -4.14 9.67 -7.97
C SER A 74 -3.63 8.26 -7.67
N THR A 75 -2.64 8.17 -6.80
CA THR A 75 -2.05 6.89 -6.37
C THR A 75 -2.40 6.67 -4.89
N ASN A 76 -2.81 5.48 -4.55
CA ASN A 76 -2.95 5.03 -3.17
C ASN A 76 -1.91 3.96 -2.87
N GLY A 77 -1.55 3.86 -1.60
CA GLY A 77 -0.64 2.85 -1.11
C GLY A 77 -1.01 2.41 0.30
N TYR A 78 -0.63 1.19 0.63
CA TYR A 78 -0.66 0.68 1.99
C TYR A 78 0.58 -0.17 2.27
N VAL A 79 0.90 -0.25 3.53
CA VAL A 79 1.93 -1.14 4.07
C VAL A 79 1.38 -1.78 5.33
N PHE A 80 1.47 -3.10 5.44
CA PHE A 80 1.16 -3.83 6.65
C PHE A 80 2.43 -4.43 7.23
N THR A 81 2.58 -4.30 8.54
CA THR A 81 3.67 -4.90 9.30
C THR A 81 3.14 -6.03 10.17
N ILE A 82 3.84 -7.15 10.16
CA ILE A 82 3.59 -8.30 11.03
C ILE A 82 4.81 -8.43 11.95
N CYS A 83 4.61 -8.39 13.23
CA CYS A 83 5.72 -8.44 14.21
C CYS A 83 6.77 -7.34 13.97
N GLY A 84 6.35 -6.14 13.55
CA GLY A 84 7.24 -5.01 13.25
C GLY A 84 7.98 -5.10 11.91
N VAL A 85 7.75 -6.15 11.13
CA VAL A 85 8.37 -6.34 9.80
C VAL A 85 7.31 -6.23 8.71
N VAL A 86 7.67 -5.63 7.58
CA VAL A 86 6.74 -5.49 6.44
C VAL A 86 6.33 -6.86 5.91
N GLY A 87 5.04 -7.16 5.98
CA GLY A 87 4.44 -8.41 5.49
C GLY A 87 3.68 -8.26 4.18
N SER A 88 2.95 -7.14 4.00
CA SER A 88 2.23 -6.84 2.77
C SER A 88 2.34 -5.36 2.43
N TRP A 89 2.41 -5.05 1.14
CA TRP A 89 2.40 -3.66 0.65
C TRP A 89 1.89 -3.60 -0.77
N LYS A 90 1.29 -2.48 -1.11
CA LYS A 90 0.85 -2.21 -2.48
C LYS A 90 0.87 -0.71 -2.77
N SER A 91 1.25 -0.35 -3.98
CA SER A 91 1.05 0.97 -4.54
C SER A 91 0.31 0.82 -5.86
N SER A 92 -0.85 1.45 -5.99
CA SER A 92 -1.70 1.34 -7.17
C SER A 92 -2.32 2.67 -7.55
N LYS A 93 -2.57 2.86 -8.85
CA LYS A 93 -3.38 4.00 -9.32
C LYS A 93 -4.82 3.80 -8.89
N GLN A 94 -5.47 4.87 -8.44
CA GLN A 94 -6.89 4.84 -8.14
C GLN A 94 -7.72 4.63 -9.40
N THR A 95 -8.75 3.84 -9.29
CA THR A 95 -9.72 3.63 -10.38
C THR A 95 -10.73 4.76 -10.47
N CYS A 96 -11.01 5.44 -9.34
CA CYS A 96 -11.94 6.54 -9.22
C CYS A 96 -11.20 7.89 -9.22
N ILE A 97 -11.84 8.93 -9.74
CA ILE A 97 -11.35 10.30 -9.66
C ILE A 97 -11.88 10.90 -8.36
N ALA A 98 -11.00 11.17 -7.41
CA ALA A 98 -11.35 11.83 -6.16
C ALA A 98 -11.53 13.34 -6.40
N LYS A 99 -12.56 13.93 -5.78
CA LYS A 99 -12.88 15.36 -5.88
C LYS A 99 -12.20 16.19 -4.78
N SER A 100 -11.69 15.55 -3.75
CA SER A 100 -11.03 16.19 -2.62
C SER A 100 -9.93 15.31 -2.04
N THR A 101 -8.98 15.90 -1.30
CA THR A 101 -7.94 15.16 -0.58
C THR A 101 -8.53 14.19 0.44
N MET A 102 -9.60 14.59 1.14
CA MET A 102 -10.30 13.72 2.09
C MET A 102 -10.88 12.47 1.41
N GLU A 103 -11.47 12.63 0.24
CA GLU A 103 -12.04 11.53 -0.53
C GLU A 103 -10.95 10.58 -1.04
N LEU A 104 -9.83 11.13 -1.46
CA LEU A 104 -8.65 10.41 -1.90
C LEU A 104 -8.09 9.52 -0.77
N GLU A 105 -7.92 10.09 0.43
CA GLU A 105 -7.42 9.35 1.60
C GLU A 105 -8.44 8.31 2.09
N PHE A 106 -9.73 8.63 2.00
CA PHE A 106 -10.78 7.68 2.35
C PHE A 106 -10.78 6.45 1.42
N ILE A 107 -10.58 6.64 0.10
CA ILE A 107 -10.45 5.54 -0.85
C ILE A 107 -9.21 4.69 -0.54
N ALA A 108 -8.09 5.32 -0.15
CA ALA A 108 -6.88 4.59 0.24
C ALA A 108 -7.10 3.78 1.52
N LEU A 109 -7.80 4.36 2.50
CA LEU A 109 -8.16 3.68 3.75
C LEU A 109 -9.08 2.48 3.51
N ASP A 110 -10.06 2.59 2.60
CA ASP A 110 -10.95 1.48 2.23
C ASP A 110 -10.16 0.32 1.59
N LYS A 111 -9.20 0.64 0.73
CA LYS A 111 -8.30 -0.38 0.16
C LYS A 111 -7.38 -1.04 1.19
N ALA A 112 -6.88 -0.27 2.14
CA ALA A 112 -6.11 -0.82 3.26
C ALA A 112 -6.99 -1.73 4.13
N ARG A 113 -8.26 -1.38 4.36
CA ARG A 113 -9.21 -2.20 5.11
C ARG A 113 -9.45 -3.56 4.43
N GLU A 114 -9.67 -3.59 3.11
CA GLU A 114 -9.84 -4.84 2.36
C GLU A 114 -8.63 -5.78 2.58
N GLU A 115 -7.42 -5.25 2.53
CA GLU A 115 -6.20 -6.03 2.76
C GLU A 115 -6.07 -6.48 4.22
N ALA A 116 -6.43 -5.62 5.18
CA ALA A 116 -6.42 -5.95 6.59
C ALA A 116 -7.35 -7.14 6.91
N GLU A 117 -8.55 -7.15 6.33
CA GLU A 117 -9.51 -8.25 6.49
C GLU A 117 -8.95 -9.56 5.90
N TRP A 118 -8.33 -9.48 4.72
CA TRP A 118 -7.71 -10.65 4.11
C TRP A 118 -6.55 -11.19 4.96
N LEU A 119 -5.66 -10.31 5.44
CA LEU A 119 -4.55 -10.68 6.31
C LEU A 119 -5.02 -11.29 7.64
N ARG A 120 -6.11 -10.77 8.22
CA ARG A 120 -6.69 -11.32 9.43
C ARG A 120 -7.14 -12.75 9.21
N HIS A 121 -7.95 -13.02 8.18
CA HIS A 121 -8.39 -14.37 7.86
C HIS A 121 -7.21 -15.30 7.57
N PHE A 122 -6.22 -14.82 6.82
CA PHE A 122 -5.01 -15.58 6.54
C PHE A 122 -4.25 -16.00 7.82
N LEU A 123 -4.13 -15.08 8.78
CA LEU A 123 -3.46 -15.36 10.05
C LEU A 123 -4.29 -16.28 10.95
N GLU A 124 -5.63 -16.17 10.95
CA GLU A 124 -6.54 -17.08 11.67
C GLU A 124 -6.45 -18.52 11.16
N ASP A 125 -6.19 -18.71 9.87
CA ASP A 125 -6.01 -20.02 9.24
C ASP A 125 -4.63 -20.64 9.52
N MET A 126 -3.66 -19.88 10.05
CA MET A 126 -2.33 -20.39 10.37
C MET A 126 -2.31 -21.19 11.66
N PRO A 127 -1.92 -22.49 11.65
CA PRO A 127 -1.98 -23.34 12.84
C PRO A 127 -1.12 -22.89 14.02
N MET A 128 -0.06 -22.13 13.73
CA MET A 128 0.93 -21.63 14.73
C MET A 128 0.62 -20.21 15.23
N TRP A 129 -0.40 -19.56 14.67
CA TRP A 129 -0.82 -18.22 15.07
C TRP A 129 -1.88 -18.26 16.16
N MET A 130 -1.96 -17.22 16.97
CA MET A 130 -3.06 -17.10 17.95
C MET A 130 -4.40 -17.06 17.20
N LYS A 131 -5.32 -17.94 17.56
CA LYS A 131 -6.64 -18.09 16.89
C LYS A 131 -7.52 -16.83 16.95
N LEU A 132 -7.21 -15.87 17.81
CA LEU A 132 -7.90 -14.61 17.90
C LEU A 132 -6.91 -13.50 17.50
N VAL A 133 -6.99 -13.06 16.25
CA VAL A 133 -6.23 -11.90 15.80
C VAL A 133 -6.87 -10.65 16.42
N PRO A 134 -6.14 -9.86 17.23
CA PRO A 134 -6.68 -8.64 17.83
C PRO A 134 -7.08 -7.62 16.75
N PHE A 135 -7.78 -6.56 17.15
CA PHE A 135 -8.15 -5.49 16.24
C PHE A 135 -6.91 -4.93 15.53
N ILE A 136 -7.01 -4.82 14.19
CA ILE A 136 -5.93 -4.29 13.36
C ILE A 136 -6.02 -2.77 13.38
N CYS A 137 -4.94 -2.12 13.84
CA CYS A 137 -4.85 -0.68 13.78
C CYS A 137 -4.38 -0.26 12.39
N ILE A 138 -5.14 0.62 11.72
CA ILE A 138 -4.74 1.22 10.45
C ILE A 138 -4.48 2.69 10.68
N HIS A 139 -3.22 3.09 10.49
CA HIS A 139 -2.78 4.48 10.62
C HIS A 139 -3.03 5.24 9.32
N CYS A 140 -3.67 6.40 9.46
CA CYS A 140 -3.93 7.35 8.37
C CYS A 140 -3.62 8.75 8.87
N ASP A 141 -3.02 9.59 8.05
CA ASP A 141 -2.65 10.97 8.41
C ASP A 141 -3.82 11.97 8.30
N SER A 142 -4.89 11.59 7.61
CA SER A 142 -6.07 12.44 7.40
C SER A 142 -7.13 12.28 8.50
N LYS A 143 -7.18 13.22 9.43
CA LYS A 143 -8.23 13.28 10.46
C LYS A 143 -9.65 13.30 9.89
N SER A 144 -9.85 13.96 8.76
CA SER A 144 -11.15 14.04 8.08
C SER A 144 -11.56 12.71 7.45
N ALA A 145 -10.62 11.93 6.91
CA ALA A 145 -10.90 10.59 6.42
C ALA A 145 -11.24 9.63 7.57
N ILE A 146 -10.50 9.71 8.69
CA ILE A 146 -10.78 8.93 9.91
C ILE A 146 -12.15 9.27 10.46
N GLY A 147 -12.47 10.55 10.63
CA GLY A 147 -13.78 10.98 11.13
C GLY A 147 -14.95 10.52 10.24
N ARG A 148 -14.74 10.47 8.92
CA ARG A 148 -15.71 9.92 7.99
C ARG A 148 -15.85 8.39 8.12
N ALA A 149 -14.75 7.67 8.29
CA ALA A 149 -14.77 6.22 8.48
C ALA A 149 -15.49 5.81 9.78
N GLN A 150 -15.38 6.63 10.83
CA GLN A 150 -16.04 6.42 12.13
C GLN A 150 -17.49 6.88 12.16
N SER A 151 -17.94 7.67 11.19
CA SER A 151 -19.28 8.23 11.16
C SER A 151 -20.30 7.19 10.71
N HIS A 152 -21.30 6.91 11.56
CA HIS A 152 -22.46 6.07 11.22
C HIS A 152 -23.50 6.80 10.34
N MET A 153 -23.34 8.10 10.09
CA MET A 153 -24.27 8.86 9.26
C MET A 153 -23.96 8.67 7.77
N TYR A 154 -24.89 8.04 7.08
CA TYR A 154 -24.86 7.96 5.61
C TYR A 154 -25.03 9.36 5.01
N ASN A 155 -23.99 9.87 4.36
CA ASN A 155 -24.06 11.14 3.65
C ASN A 155 -24.27 10.89 2.15
N SER A 156 -25.53 11.00 1.69
CA SER A 156 -25.94 10.80 0.30
C SER A 156 -25.24 11.69 -0.74
N LYS A 157 -24.49 12.71 -0.31
CA LYS A 157 -23.77 13.64 -1.20
C LYS A 157 -22.55 13.01 -1.90
N SER A 158 -22.08 11.85 -1.46
CA SER A 158 -20.93 11.13 -2.05
C SER A 158 -21.37 9.78 -2.60
N ARG A 159 -22.20 9.79 -3.64
CA ARG A 159 -22.79 8.57 -4.26
C ARG A 159 -21.80 7.57 -4.85
N HIS A 160 -20.53 7.96 -5.03
CA HIS A 160 -19.50 7.11 -5.62
C HIS A 160 -18.58 6.47 -4.59
N ILE A 161 -18.72 6.80 -3.31
CA ILE A 161 -18.02 6.15 -2.22
C ILE A 161 -19.04 5.28 -1.49
N CYS A 162 -19.14 4.02 -1.89
CA CYS A 162 -19.91 3.04 -1.14
C CYS A 162 -19.15 2.68 0.13
N GLN A 163 -19.73 2.95 1.31
CA GLN A 163 -19.37 2.20 2.50
C GLN A 163 -19.89 0.77 2.27
N ARG A 164 -18.98 -0.18 2.13
CA ARG A 164 -19.34 -1.59 2.26
C ARG A 164 -19.41 -1.91 3.76
N PRO A 165 -20.46 -2.62 4.18
CA PRO A 165 -20.67 -3.02 5.58
C PRO A 165 -19.53 -3.89 6.09
#